data_334f5df7d9f57d007f01bcc470ed711f
#
_entry.id   334f5df7d9f57d007f01bcc470ed711f
#
_cell.length_a   1.000
_cell.length_b   1.000
_cell.length_c   1.000
_cell.angle_alpha   90.00
_cell.angle_beta   90.00
_cell.angle_gamma   90.00
#
_symmetry.space_group_name_H-M   'P 1'
#
loop_
_entity.id
_entity.type
_entity.pdbx_description
1 polymer ?
#
loop_
_entity_poly.entity_id
_entity_poly.type
_entity_poly.pdbx_seq_one_letter_code
_entity_poly.pdbx_strand_id
1 'polypeptide(L)' 'MSLSRYIYSIEQLNSMEKCEWLTDREKAIFNLFYRRGWQIEAIAEEMDVSRGTINNVLRHIREKTEQSFYCGE' A
#
# COMPACT_ATOMS: atom_id res chain seq x y z
N MET A 1 -14.53 6.42 12.22
CA MET A 1 -13.94 6.34 12.24
C MET A 1 -13.31 5.83 11.54
N SER A 2 -12.92 5.89 11.05
CA SER A 2 -12.43 5.51 10.35
C SER A 2 -11.47 4.78 10.35
N LEU A 3 -11.42 3.97 10.62
CA LEU A 3 -10.44 3.07 10.68
C LEU A 3 -10.44 2.17 9.58
N SER A 4 -11.00 2.50 8.47
CA SER A 4 -10.91 1.70 7.31
C SER A 4 -9.51 1.64 6.81
N ARG A 5 -8.68 2.55 7.26
CA ARG A 5 -7.31 2.54 6.85
C ARG A 5 -6.52 1.67 7.81
N TYR A 6 -5.71 0.76 7.29
CA TYR A 6 -4.92 -0.10 8.15
C TYR A 6 -3.83 0.70 8.80
N ILE A 7 -3.63 0.46 10.09
CA ILE A 7 -2.64 1.20 10.85
C ILE A 7 -1.42 0.33 11.02
N TYR A 8 -0.31 0.79 10.49
CA TYR A 8 0.96 0.08 10.61
C TYR A 8 1.95 0.95 11.37
N SER A 9 2.80 0.32 12.14
CA SER A 9 3.88 1.05 12.78
C SER A 9 4.90 1.48 11.73
N ILE A 10 5.77 2.40 12.12
CA ILE A 10 6.80 2.87 11.19
C ILE A 10 7.70 1.72 10.80
N GLU A 11 7.99 0.82 11.73
CA GLU A 11 8.81 -0.34 11.40
C GLU A 11 8.14 -1.22 10.36
N GLN A 12 6.83 -1.42 10.52
CA GLN A 12 6.10 -2.22 9.55
C GLN A 12 6.09 -1.55 8.19
N LEU A 13 5.90 -0.24 8.16
CA LEU A 13 5.91 0.49 6.90
C LEU A 13 7.27 0.37 6.21
N ASN A 14 8.34 0.47 6.99
CA ASN A 14 9.66 0.33 6.41
C ASN A 14 9.87 -1.06 5.82
N SER A 15 9.42 -2.08 6.52
CA SER A 15 9.53 -3.44 6.02
C SER A 15 8.74 -3.63 4.75
N MET A 16 7.52 -3.09 4.72
CA MET A 16 6.68 -3.22 3.54
C MET A 16 7.32 -2.53 2.34
N GLU A 17 7.90 -1.37 2.58
CA GLU A 17 8.51 -0.62 1.49
C GLU A 17 9.71 -1.34 0.90
N LYS A 18 10.40 -2.12 1.71
CA LYS A 18 11.57 -2.86 1.24
C LYS A 18 11.20 -4.19 0.60
N CYS A 19 9.93 -4.52 0.56
CA CYS A 19 9.50 -5.79 0.00
C CYS A 19 9.86 -5.85 -1.48
N GLU A 20 10.61 -6.85 -1.86
CA GLU A 20 11.04 -6.97 -3.25
C GLU A 20 9.92 -7.38 -4.17
N TRP A 21 8.82 -7.87 -3.60
CA TRP A 21 7.69 -8.32 -4.40
C TRP A 21 6.84 -7.15 -4.89
N LEU A 22 7.07 -5.95 -4.38
CA LEU A 22 6.31 -4.79 -4.80
C LEU A 22 6.95 -4.18 -6.04
N THR A 23 6.12 -3.88 -7.02
CA THR A 23 6.59 -3.17 -8.21
C THR A 23 6.78 -1.71 -7.88
N ASP A 24 7.45 -0.97 -8.78
CA ASP A 24 7.63 0.46 -8.58
C ASP A 24 6.29 1.17 -8.47
N ARG A 25 5.33 0.76 -9.27
CA ARG A 25 4.00 1.37 -9.21
C ARG A 25 3.35 1.11 -7.86
N GLU A 26 3.44 -0.12 -7.38
CA GLU A 26 2.86 -0.46 -6.09
C GLU A 26 3.52 0.32 -4.98
N LYS A 27 4.83 0.50 -5.06
CA LYS A 27 5.54 1.29 -4.04
C LYS A 27 5.10 2.75 -4.07
N ALA A 28 4.90 3.30 -5.25
CA ALA A 28 4.44 4.68 -5.35
C ALA A 28 3.07 4.83 -4.70
N ILE A 29 2.15 3.91 -5.00
CA ILE A 29 0.81 3.97 -4.44
C ILE A 29 0.87 3.74 -2.93
N PHE A 30 1.70 2.80 -2.50
CA PHE A 30 1.87 2.54 -1.08
C PHE A 30 2.31 3.82 -0.34
N ASN A 31 3.29 4.52 -0.88
CA ASN A 31 3.77 5.73 -0.24
C ASN A 31 2.69 6.81 -0.17
N LEU A 32 1.96 6.98 -1.26
CA LEU A 32 0.91 8.01 -1.26
C LEU A 32 -0.18 7.69 -0.24
N PHE A 33 -0.54 6.43 -0.14
CA PHE A 33 -1.66 6.06 0.71
C PHE A 33 -1.25 5.94 2.18
N TYR A 34 -0.19 5.21 2.46
CA TYR A 34 0.16 4.91 3.84
C TYR A 34 1.07 5.95 4.48
N ARG A 35 1.96 6.56 3.70
CA ARG A 35 2.88 7.51 4.29
C ARG A 35 2.39 8.94 4.18
N ARG A 36 1.76 9.28 3.07
CA ARG A 36 1.29 10.65 2.89
C ARG A 36 -0.17 10.83 3.23
N GLY A 37 -0.92 9.75 3.35
CA GLY A 37 -2.30 9.83 3.77
C GLY A 37 -3.24 10.32 2.69
N TRP A 38 -2.87 10.17 1.43
CA TRP A 38 -3.74 10.59 0.33
C TRP A 38 -4.97 9.69 0.29
N GLN A 39 -6.06 10.26 -0.15
CA GLN A 39 -7.27 9.48 -0.37
C GLN A 39 -7.17 8.72 -1.68
N ILE A 40 -7.94 7.63 -1.76
CA ILE A 40 -7.90 6.78 -2.94
C ILE A 40 -8.23 7.57 -4.19
N GLU A 41 -9.21 8.48 -4.11
CA GLU A 41 -9.57 9.28 -5.27
C GLU A 41 -8.41 10.14 -5.75
N ALA A 42 -7.69 10.73 -4.82
CA ALA A 42 -6.57 11.58 -5.19
C ALA A 42 -5.46 10.75 -5.85
N ILE A 43 -5.21 9.58 -5.30
CA ILE A 43 -4.19 8.71 -5.88
C ILE A 43 -4.59 8.27 -7.28
N ALA A 44 -5.87 7.93 -7.45
CA ALA A 44 -6.35 7.49 -8.76
C ALA A 44 -6.16 8.58 -9.80
N GLU A 45 -6.44 9.82 -9.42
CA GLU A 45 -6.24 10.94 -10.34
C GLU A 45 -4.77 11.12 -10.67
N GLU A 46 -3.94 11.03 -9.65
CA GLU A 46 -2.50 11.23 -9.85
C GLU A 46 -1.93 10.15 -10.77
N MET A 47 -2.38 8.92 -10.60
CA MET A 47 -1.87 7.80 -11.39
C MET A 47 -2.63 7.61 -12.69
N ASP A 48 -3.70 8.39 -12.90
CA ASP A 48 -4.51 8.31 -14.11
C ASP A 48 -5.13 6.92 -14.28
N VAL A 49 -5.69 6.41 -13.20
CA VAL A 49 -6.36 5.12 -13.20
C VAL A 49 -7.65 5.25 -12.40
N SER A 50 -8.47 4.20 -12.42
CA SER A 50 -9.72 4.21 -11.69
C SER A 50 -9.49 3.91 -10.22
N ARG A 51 -10.48 4.26 -9.39
CA ARG A 51 -10.39 3.95 -7.97
C ARG A 51 -10.35 2.44 -7.74
N GLY A 52 -11.07 1.69 -8.58
CA GLY A 52 -11.03 0.24 -8.46
C GLY A 52 -9.63 -0.30 -8.63
N THR A 53 -8.87 0.28 -9.56
CA THR A 53 -7.50 -0.13 -9.77
C THR A 53 -6.67 0.13 -8.51
N ILE A 54 -6.86 1.30 -7.89
CA ILE A 54 -6.10 1.61 -6.68
C ILE A 54 -6.46 0.63 -5.56
N ASN A 55 -7.76 0.34 -5.41
CA ASN A 55 -8.17 -0.63 -4.41
C ASN A 55 -7.53 -2.00 -4.63
N ASN A 56 -7.49 -2.44 -5.88
CA ASN A 56 -6.86 -3.72 -6.19
C ASN A 56 -5.37 -3.70 -5.87
N VAL A 57 -4.70 -2.60 -6.21
CA VAL A 57 -3.27 -2.49 -5.93
C VAL A 57 -3.02 -2.54 -4.43
N LEU A 58 -3.82 -1.79 -3.66
CA LEU A 58 -3.64 -1.79 -2.22
C LEU A 58 -3.88 -3.17 -1.63
N ARG A 59 -4.86 -3.89 -2.16
CA ARG A 59 -5.10 -5.25 -1.69
C ARG A 59 -3.90 -6.14 -1.99
N HIS A 60 -3.35 -6.04 -3.19
CA HIS A 60 -2.19 -6.84 -3.55
C HIS A 60 -0.99 -6.50 -2.69
N ILE A 61 -0.80 -5.21 -2.41
CA ILE A 61 0.30 -4.80 -1.54
C ILE A 61 0.16 -5.47 -0.18
N ARG A 62 -1.05 -5.42 0.37
CA ARG A 62 -1.27 -6.00 1.68
C ARG A 62 -1.04 -7.51 1.67
N GLU A 63 -1.53 -8.19 0.64
CA GLU A 63 -1.36 -9.63 0.57
C GLU A 63 0.11 -10.00 0.45
N LYS A 64 0.85 -9.27 -0.37
CA LYS A 64 2.26 -9.58 -0.55
C LYS A 64 3.04 -9.33 0.73
N THR A 65 2.76 -8.23 1.40
CA THR A 65 3.52 -7.91 2.61
C THR A 65 3.14 -8.81 3.75
N GLU A 66 1.89 -9.23 3.84
CA GLU A 66 1.50 -10.16 4.90
C GLU A 66 2.20 -11.49 4.72
N GLN A 67 2.30 -11.96 3.49
CA GLN A 67 3.04 -13.19 3.25
C GLN A 67 4.48 -13.05 3.65
N SER A 68 5.06 -11.89 3.36
CA SER A 68 6.45 -11.64 3.72
C SER A 68 6.63 -11.71 5.23
N PHE A 69 5.69 -11.15 5.98
CA PHE A 69 5.79 -11.19 7.43
C PHE A 69 5.72 -12.62 7.94
N TYR A 70 4.80 -13.41 7.42
CA TYR A 70 4.63 -14.78 7.90
C TYR A 70 5.75 -15.68 7.44
N CYS A 71 6.22 -15.49 6.23
CA CYS A 71 7.28 -16.34 5.71
C CYS A 71 8.63 -16.00 6.28
N GLY A 72 8.76 -14.84 6.87
CA GLY A 72 10.01 -14.43 7.42
C GLY A 72 10.38 -15.16 8.67
N GLU A 73 9.45 -15.97 9.15
CA GLU A 73 9.75 -16.68 10.33
C GLU A 73 10.77 -17.73 10.17
#